data_9ff1ec08b66723381cd72f552576c0d8
#
_entry.id   9ff1ec08b66723381cd72f552576c0d8
#
_cell.length_a   1.000
_cell.length_b   1.000
_cell.length_c   1.000
_cell.angle_alpha   90.00
_cell.angle_beta   90.00
_cell.angle_gamma   90.00
#
_symmetry.space_group_name_H-M   'P 1'
#
loop_
_entity.id
_entity.type
_entity.pdbx_description
1 polymer ?
#
loop_
_entity_poly.entity_id
_entity_poly.type
_entity_poly.pdbx_seq_one_letter_code
_entity_poly.pdbx_strand_id
1 'polypeptide(L)'
;PGHCVFYWEKQGLLFSGDIDLTNFGPWYGNINSDITQLISSMEKLIKLNPQVICSGHKGVVEHNVREQLEKYLARLLEKEESILKALRKPLTLDELVQRKLVYGRWGKPEDQFYFFEKLSVMVHLRRLIELQQVEEYQGKYRATGAAASKCAQL
;
A
#
# COMPACT_ATOMS: atom_id res chain seq x y z
N PRO A 1 -11.20 7.51 0.00
CA PRO A 1 -12.63 7.66 0.32
C PRO A 1 -13.44 7.63 -0.98
N GLY A 2 -14.61 6.93 -0.96
CA GLY A 2 -15.54 6.88 -2.08
C GLY A 2 -15.36 5.71 -3.06
N HIS A 3 -14.28 4.94 -3.02
CA HIS A 3 -14.18 3.70 -3.77
C HIS A 3 -15.10 2.64 -3.15
N CYS A 4 -15.89 1.95 -3.96
CA CYS A 4 -16.76 0.86 -3.55
C CYS A 4 -16.62 -0.33 -4.50
N VAL A 5 -17.00 -1.50 -4.01
CA VAL A 5 -17.06 -2.73 -4.77
C VAL A 5 -18.47 -3.29 -4.73
N PHE A 6 -18.87 -4.07 -5.72
CA PHE A 6 -20.16 -4.74 -5.77
C PHE A 6 -19.94 -6.25 -5.79
N TYR A 7 -20.58 -6.96 -4.86
CA TYR A 7 -20.49 -8.41 -4.77
C TYR A 7 -21.84 -9.07 -5.08
N TRP A 8 -21.82 -9.91 -6.09
CA TRP A 8 -22.99 -10.74 -6.45
C TRP A 8 -22.82 -12.11 -5.83
N GLU A 9 -23.38 -12.27 -4.63
CA GLU A 9 -23.19 -13.44 -3.78
C GLU A 9 -23.56 -14.76 -4.46
N LYS A 10 -24.73 -14.82 -5.16
CA LYS A 10 -25.21 -16.04 -5.84
C LYS A 10 -24.22 -16.59 -6.88
N GLN A 11 -23.39 -15.74 -7.47
CA GLN A 11 -22.42 -16.09 -8.51
C GLN A 11 -20.98 -16.04 -7.99
N GLY A 12 -20.76 -15.63 -6.74
CA GLY A 12 -19.43 -15.41 -6.22
C GLY A 12 -18.63 -14.36 -6.99
N LEU A 13 -19.31 -13.41 -7.65
CA LEU A 13 -18.72 -12.44 -8.57
C LEU A 13 -18.51 -11.09 -7.88
N LEU A 14 -17.27 -10.58 -7.91
CA LEU A 14 -16.88 -9.29 -7.36
C LEU A 14 -16.53 -8.31 -8.48
N PHE A 15 -17.23 -7.18 -8.58
CA PHE A 15 -16.84 -6.02 -9.37
C PHE A 15 -15.99 -5.12 -8.48
N SER A 16 -14.69 -5.11 -8.74
CA SER A 16 -13.70 -4.57 -7.79
C SER A 16 -13.17 -3.16 -8.13
N GLY A 17 -13.61 -2.56 -9.26
CA GLY A 17 -13.14 -1.24 -9.68
C GLY A 17 -11.62 -1.17 -9.77
N ASP A 18 -11.01 -0.26 -9.03
CA ASP A 18 -9.56 -0.02 -9.03
C ASP A 18 -8.75 -1.02 -8.16
N ILE A 19 -9.41 -1.98 -7.51
CA ILE A 19 -8.72 -3.16 -6.96
C ILE A 19 -8.49 -4.12 -8.12
N ASP A 20 -7.40 -3.88 -8.84
CA ASP A 20 -7.13 -4.45 -10.17
C ASP A 20 -6.16 -5.63 -10.16
N LEU A 21 -5.66 -6.02 -8.99
CA LEU A 21 -4.73 -7.14 -8.78
C LEU A 21 -3.47 -7.07 -9.66
N THR A 22 -3.01 -5.86 -9.98
CA THR A 22 -1.74 -5.66 -10.68
C THR A 22 -0.54 -5.94 -9.77
N ASN A 23 0.62 -6.20 -10.37
CA ASN A 23 1.86 -6.45 -9.61
C ASN A 23 2.35 -5.23 -8.83
N PHE A 24 1.87 -4.05 -9.16
CA PHE A 24 2.17 -2.84 -8.40
C PHE A 24 1.51 -2.85 -7.00
N GLY A 25 0.38 -3.54 -6.87
CA GLY A 25 -0.47 -3.48 -5.68
C GLY A 25 -1.46 -2.31 -5.70
N PRO A 26 -2.18 -2.08 -4.61
CA PRO A 26 -3.15 -0.98 -4.52
C PRO A 26 -2.52 0.38 -4.82
N TRP A 27 -3.26 1.22 -5.53
CA TRP A 27 -2.89 2.62 -5.69
C TRP A 27 -3.50 3.46 -4.56
N TYR A 28 -2.70 4.26 -3.90
CA TYR A 28 -3.08 5.12 -2.78
C TYR A 28 -2.33 6.47 -2.79
N GLY A 29 -1.84 6.88 -3.95
CA GLY A 29 -1.09 8.13 -4.15
C GLY A 29 -1.96 9.39 -4.06
N ASN A 30 -2.88 9.45 -3.09
CA ASN A 30 -3.70 10.60 -2.79
C ASN A 30 -3.53 10.97 -1.31
N ILE A 31 -3.43 12.26 -1.00
CA ILE A 31 -3.22 12.74 0.37
C ILE A 31 -4.35 12.33 1.34
N ASN A 32 -5.55 12.12 0.83
CA ASN A 32 -6.72 11.67 1.59
C ASN A 32 -6.84 10.14 1.68
N SER A 33 -5.90 9.38 1.12
CA SER A 33 -5.90 7.92 1.24
C SER A 33 -5.65 7.50 2.68
N ASP A 34 -6.32 6.44 3.11
CA ASP A 34 -6.16 5.83 4.42
C ASP A 34 -5.73 4.36 4.24
N ILE A 35 -4.46 4.08 4.52
CA ILE A 35 -3.87 2.74 4.35
C ILE A 35 -4.47 1.76 5.36
N THR A 36 -4.79 2.19 6.58
CA THR A 36 -5.40 1.32 7.59
C THR A 36 -6.77 0.82 7.13
N GLN A 37 -7.60 1.73 6.60
CA GLN A 37 -8.88 1.35 6.01
C GLN A 37 -8.73 0.51 4.75
N LEU A 38 -7.73 0.78 3.92
CA LEU A 38 -7.46 -0.01 2.71
C LEU A 38 -7.07 -1.45 3.08
N ILE A 39 -6.16 -1.64 4.05
CA ILE A 39 -5.79 -2.97 4.55
C ILE A 39 -7.04 -3.71 5.07
N SER A 40 -7.83 -3.08 5.94
CA SER A 40 -9.05 -3.67 6.47
C SER A 40 -10.05 -4.05 5.37
N SER A 41 -10.17 -3.22 4.33
CA SER A 41 -11.03 -3.50 3.17
C SER A 41 -10.51 -4.68 2.36
N MET A 42 -9.21 -4.78 2.12
CA MET A 42 -8.60 -5.93 1.45
C MET A 42 -8.78 -7.23 2.25
N GLU A 43 -8.61 -7.20 3.56
CA GLU A 43 -8.86 -8.35 4.42
C GLU A 43 -10.31 -8.83 4.37
N LYS A 44 -11.28 -7.89 4.27
CA LYS A 44 -12.70 -8.22 4.06
C LYS A 44 -12.92 -8.91 2.73
N LEU A 45 -12.29 -8.44 1.65
CA LEU A 45 -12.40 -9.06 0.33
C LEU A 45 -11.79 -10.47 0.30
N ILE A 46 -10.65 -10.67 0.98
CA ILE A 46 -10.03 -11.99 1.12
C ILE A 46 -10.96 -12.95 1.89
N LYS A 47 -11.58 -12.46 2.98
CA LYS A 47 -12.57 -13.26 3.76
C LYS A 47 -13.83 -13.56 2.97
N LEU A 48 -14.27 -12.63 2.12
CA LEU A 48 -15.43 -12.81 1.24
C LEU A 48 -15.20 -13.95 0.23
N ASN A 49 -13.94 -14.21 -0.11
CA ASN A 49 -13.49 -15.30 -0.96
C ASN A 49 -14.26 -15.41 -2.30
N PRO A 50 -14.29 -14.34 -3.12
CA PRO A 50 -14.98 -14.35 -4.39
C PRO A 50 -14.40 -15.41 -5.33
N GLN A 51 -15.26 -16.00 -6.19
CA GLN A 51 -14.84 -16.97 -7.20
C GLN A 51 -14.24 -16.28 -8.43
N VAL A 52 -14.79 -15.11 -8.76
CA VAL A 52 -14.41 -14.31 -9.94
C VAL A 52 -14.31 -12.85 -9.53
N ILE A 53 -13.29 -12.17 -10.03
CA ILE A 53 -13.12 -10.71 -9.91
C ILE A 53 -13.16 -10.08 -11.30
N CYS A 54 -14.04 -9.08 -11.46
CA CYS A 54 -14.06 -8.18 -12.61
C CYS A 54 -13.49 -6.83 -12.19
N SER A 55 -12.26 -6.54 -12.60
CA SER A 55 -11.56 -5.30 -12.27
C SER A 55 -11.61 -4.28 -13.40
N GLY A 56 -11.42 -3.00 -13.07
CA GLY A 56 -11.47 -1.91 -14.05
C GLY A 56 -10.28 -1.90 -15.02
N HIS A 57 -9.12 -2.39 -14.63
CA HIS A 57 -7.87 -2.25 -15.41
C HIS A 57 -7.28 -3.59 -15.89
N LYS A 58 -7.45 -4.67 -15.14
CA LYS A 58 -6.89 -6.00 -15.50
C LYS A 58 -7.92 -6.90 -16.18
N GLY A 59 -9.21 -6.57 -16.13
CA GLY A 59 -10.29 -7.38 -16.65
C GLY A 59 -10.74 -8.46 -15.67
N VAL A 60 -11.01 -9.68 -16.17
CA VAL A 60 -11.59 -10.77 -15.41
C VAL A 60 -10.49 -11.71 -14.87
N VAL A 61 -10.60 -12.05 -13.59
CA VAL A 61 -9.73 -13.00 -12.89
C VAL A 61 -10.58 -14.13 -12.32
N GLU A 62 -10.34 -15.36 -12.81
CA GLU A 62 -11.14 -16.56 -12.49
C GLU A 62 -10.33 -17.65 -11.77
N HIS A 63 -9.00 -17.49 -11.71
CA HIS A 63 -8.13 -18.49 -11.12
C HIS A 63 -7.31 -17.93 -9.99
N ASN A 64 -7.16 -18.71 -8.91
CA ASN A 64 -6.36 -18.35 -7.75
C ASN A 64 -6.72 -16.97 -7.17
N VAL A 65 -8.01 -16.60 -7.20
CA VAL A 65 -8.52 -15.28 -6.85
C VAL A 65 -8.08 -14.88 -5.46
N ARG A 66 -8.25 -15.77 -4.47
CA ARG A 66 -7.83 -15.51 -3.10
C ARG A 66 -6.32 -15.24 -2.99
N GLU A 67 -5.50 -16.08 -3.62
CA GLU A 67 -4.04 -15.92 -3.61
C GLU A 67 -3.62 -14.60 -4.28
N GLN A 68 -4.31 -14.19 -5.35
CA GLN A 68 -4.04 -12.91 -6.01
C GLN A 68 -4.41 -11.72 -5.12
N LEU A 69 -5.52 -11.79 -4.37
CA LEU A 69 -5.89 -10.77 -3.38
C LEU A 69 -4.85 -10.69 -2.25
N GLU A 70 -4.41 -11.85 -1.73
CA GLU A 70 -3.37 -11.91 -0.68
C GLU A 70 -2.04 -11.33 -1.17
N LYS A 71 -1.60 -11.65 -2.39
CA LYS A 71 -0.42 -11.06 -3.02
C LYS A 71 -0.56 -9.54 -3.22
N TYR A 72 -1.74 -9.10 -3.62
CA TYR A 72 -2.02 -7.68 -3.83
C TYR A 72 -1.91 -6.88 -2.52
N LEU A 73 -2.45 -7.42 -1.42
CA LEU A 73 -2.28 -6.85 -0.08
C LEU A 73 -0.82 -6.90 0.37
N ALA A 74 -0.13 -8.01 0.14
CA ALA A 74 1.28 -8.16 0.51
C ALA A 74 2.16 -7.07 -0.11
N ARG A 75 1.89 -6.65 -1.36
CA ARG A 75 2.61 -5.56 -2.01
C ARG A 75 2.53 -4.23 -1.25
N LEU A 76 1.37 -3.94 -0.66
CA LEU A 76 1.20 -2.74 0.17
C LEU A 76 2.06 -2.82 1.44
N LEU A 77 2.04 -3.98 2.11
CA LEU A 77 2.79 -4.22 3.34
C LEU A 77 4.31 -4.24 3.10
N GLU A 78 4.78 -4.80 1.99
CA GLU A 78 6.19 -4.78 1.58
C GLU A 78 6.73 -3.36 1.38
N LYS A 79 5.91 -2.46 0.80
CA LYS A 79 6.27 -1.04 0.66
C LYS A 79 6.41 -0.37 2.02
N GLU A 80 5.47 -0.62 2.94
CA GLU A 80 5.52 -0.08 4.30
C GLU A 80 6.75 -0.60 5.06
N GLU A 81 7.05 -1.88 4.96
CA GLU A 81 8.26 -2.46 5.56
C GLU A 81 9.54 -1.85 5.00
N SER A 82 9.58 -1.58 3.69
CA SER A 82 10.72 -0.92 3.03
C SER A 82 10.95 0.49 3.58
N ILE A 83 9.87 1.24 3.84
CA ILE A 83 9.94 2.56 4.49
C ILE A 83 10.47 2.42 5.92
N LEU A 84 9.95 1.49 6.71
CA LEU A 84 10.45 1.24 8.08
C LEU A 84 11.94 0.84 8.10
N LYS A 85 12.36 -0.02 7.19
CA LYS A 85 13.78 -0.40 7.04
C LYS A 85 14.66 0.82 6.71
N ALA A 86 14.20 1.71 5.85
CA ALA A 86 14.91 2.94 5.51
C ALA A 86 15.06 3.87 6.72
N LEU A 87 14.05 3.92 7.59
CA LEU A 87 13.98 4.78 8.78
C LEU A 87 14.78 4.27 9.99
N ARG A 88 15.56 3.19 9.85
CA ARG A 88 16.57 2.82 10.88
C ARG A 88 17.56 3.94 11.14
N LYS A 89 17.73 4.87 10.21
CA LYS A 89 18.44 6.14 10.38
C LYS A 89 17.47 7.29 10.16
N PRO A 90 17.58 8.40 10.91
CA PRO A 90 16.73 9.55 10.70
C PRO A 90 16.86 10.11 9.27
N LEU A 91 15.74 10.27 8.58
CA LEU A 91 15.66 10.80 7.22
C LEU A 91 14.60 11.90 7.12
N THR A 92 14.85 12.89 6.29
CA THR A 92 13.82 13.84 5.87
C THR A 92 12.84 13.18 4.90
N LEU A 93 11.69 13.81 4.67
CA LEU A 93 10.73 13.34 3.68
C LEU A 93 11.36 13.23 2.29
N ASP A 94 12.11 14.25 1.87
CA ASP A 94 12.72 14.25 0.54
C ASP A 94 13.79 13.15 0.39
N GLU A 95 14.59 12.90 1.43
CA GLU A 95 15.54 11.77 1.44
C GLU A 95 14.82 10.40 1.32
N LEU A 96 13.65 10.25 1.93
CA LEU A 96 12.83 9.04 1.76
C LEU A 96 12.30 8.90 0.35
N VAL A 97 11.73 9.98 -0.22
CA VAL A 97 11.18 10.02 -1.58
C VAL A 97 12.24 9.64 -2.60
N GLN A 98 13.48 10.15 -2.46
CA GLN A 98 14.58 9.82 -3.37
C GLN A 98 14.99 8.35 -3.33
N ARG A 99 14.60 7.59 -2.31
CA ARG A 99 14.84 6.14 -2.24
C ARG A 99 13.92 5.31 -3.13
N LYS A 100 12.84 5.91 -3.67
CA LYS A 100 11.91 5.28 -4.62
C LYS A 100 11.30 3.98 -4.08
N LEU A 101 10.91 3.99 -2.80
CA LEU A 101 10.50 2.78 -2.06
C LEU A 101 9.12 2.26 -2.47
N VAL A 102 8.26 3.12 -3.02
CA VAL A 102 6.90 2.77 -3.45
C VAL A 102 6.85 2.43 -4.94
N TYR A 103 7.41 3.29 -5.79
CA TYR A 103 7.38 3.12 -7.24
C TYR A 103 8.61 2.39 -7.80
N GLY A 104 9.66 2.25 -7.01
CA GLY A 104 10.90 1.58 -7.40
C GLY A 104 11.66 2.33 -8.48
N ARG A 105 11.22 2.21 -9.72
CA ARG A 105 11.80 2.93 -10.86
C ARG A 105 10.88 4.06 -11.31
N TRP A 106 11.44 5.25 -11.45
CA TRP A 106 10.70 6.37 -12.00
C TRP A 106 10.84 6.41 -13.53
N GLY A 107 9.72 6.69 -14.20
CA GLY A 107 9.65 6.94 -15.62
C GLY A 107 9.73 8.44 -15.93
N LYS A 108 9.31 8.82 -17.12
CA LYS A 108 9.16 10.23 -17.53
C LYS A 108 7.66 10.58 -17.61
N PRO A 109 7.26 11.80 -17.23
CA PRO A 109 8.09 12.84 -16.60
C PRO A 109 8.43 12.53 -15.14
N GLU A 110 9.68 12.79 -14.74
CA GLU A 110 10.21 12.42 -13.42
C GLU A 110 9.49 13.14 -12.27
N ASP A 111 9.09 14.39 -12.50
CA ASP A 111 8.38 15.22 -11.53
C ASP A 111 7.03 14.60 -11.12
N GLN A 112 6.34 13.95 -12.05
CA GLN A 112 5.08 13.27 -11.77
C GLN A 112 5.30 12.06 -10.87
N PHE A 113 6.34 11.27 -11.12
CA PHE A 113 6.69 10.13 -10.27
C PHE A 113 7.15 10.57 -8.89
N TYR A 114 7.97 11.66 -8.81
CA TYR A 114 8.35 12.27 -7.54
C TYR A 114 7.11 12.68 -6.73
N PHE A 115 6.15 13.33 -7.37
CA PHE A 115 4.92 13.78 -6.72
C PHE A 115 4.12 12.59 -6.14
N PHE A 116 3.88 11.53 -6.92
CA PHE A 116 3.15 10.37 -6.45
C PHE A 116 3.92 9.54 -5.41
N GLU A 117 5.24 9.40 -5.57
CA GLU A 117 6.10 8.79 -4.55
C GLU A 117 5.97 9.53 -3.21
N LYS A 118 6.05 10.88 -3.26
CA LYS A 118 5.95 11.74 -2.08
C LYS A 118 4.60 11.56 -1.37
N LEU A 119 3.49 11.62 -2.11
CA LEU A 119 2.16 11.40 -1.54
C LEU A 119 2.05 10.02 -0.90
N SER A 120 2.51 8.99 -1.58
CA SER A 120 2.46 7.62 -1.08
C SER A 120 3.29 7.43 0.19
N VAL A 121 4.51 7.96 0.23
CA VAL A 121 5.36 7.95 1.43
C VAL A 121 4.70 8.68 2.59
N MET A 122 4.09 9.86 2.34
CA MET A 122 3.39 10.63 3.38
C MET A 122 2.21 9.86 3.98
N VAL A 123 1.45 9.14 3.17
CA VAL A 123 0.31 8.33 3.64
C VAL A 123 0.79 7.18 4.52
N HIS A 124 1.89 6.51 4.16
CA HIS A 124 2.53 5.50 5.01
C HIS A 124 3.08 6.09 6.31
N LEU A 125 3.79 7.21 6.24
CA LEU A 125 4.34 7.88 7.43
C LEU A 125 3.24 8.24 8.42
N ARG A 126 2.13 8.80 7.96
CA ARG A 126 0.97 9.11 8.82
C ARG A 126 0.50 7.87 9.59
N ARG A 127 0.26 6.77 8.89
CA ARG A 127 -0.15 5.51 9.52
C ARG A 127 0.90 4.99 10.51
N LEU A 128 2.18 5.00 10.14
CA LEU A 128 3.25 4.50 10.99
C LEU A 128 3.45 5.35 12.25
N ILE A 129 3.19 6.66 12.18
CA ILE A 129 3.18 7.56 13.35
C ILE A 129 1.97 7.23 14.24
N GLU A 130 0.77 7.06 13.68
CA GLU A 130 -0.43 6.64 14.42
C GLU A 130 -0.23 5.30 15.14
N LEU A 131 0.49 4.36 14.52
CA LEU A 131 0.88 3.08 15.11
C LEU A 131 2.07 3.17 16.07
N GLN A 132 2.62 4.36 16.32
CA GLN A 132 3.80 4.60 17.16
C GLN A 132 5.05 3.83 16.71
N GLN A 133 5.14 3.47 15.43
CA GLN A 133 6.27 2.79 14.82
C GLN A 133 7.30 3.75 14.23
N VAL A 134 6.90 4.99 13.97
CA VAL A 134 7.75 6.08 13.49
C VAL A 134 7.49 7.31 14.35
N GLU A 135 8.52 8.04 14.62
CA GLU A 135 8.47 9.38 15.26
C GLU A 135 9.04 10.42 14.29
N GLU A 136 8.49 11.64 14.39
CA GLU A 136 9.03 12.82 13.70
C GLU A 136 9.68 13.74 14.73
N TYR A 137 10.91 14.13 14.45
CA TYR A 137 11.64 15.12 15.27
C TYR A 137 12.49 16.01 14.36
N GLN A 138 12.32 17.33 14.48
CA GLN A 138 13.06 18.35 13.72
C GLN A 138 13.03 18.12 12.20
N GLY A 139 11.86 17.76 11.66
CA GLY A 139 11.66 17.50 10.22
C GLY A 139 12.29 16.22 9.70
N LYS A 140 12.72 15.31 10.58
CA LYS A 140 13.21 13.98 10.25
C LYS A 140 12.33 12.91 10.86
N TYR A 141 12.18 11.82 10.14
CA TYR A 141 11.44 10.62 10.56
C TYR A 141 12.41 9.53 10.97
N ARG A 142 12.09 8.78 12.02
CA ARG A 142 12.88 7.65 12.51
C ARG A 142 11.96 6.53 13.00
N ALA A 143 12.32 5.28 12.71
CA ALA A 143 11.65 4.13 13.30
C ALA A 143 11.89 4.07 14.81
N THR A 144 10.84 3.81 15.60
CA THR A 144 10.94 3.61 17.05
C THR A 144 11.64 2.30 17.39
N GLY A 145 12.16 2.16 18.62
CA GLY A 145 12.88 0.96 19.04
C GLY A 145 12.07 -0.34 18.92
N ALA A 146 10.76 -0.27 19.13
CA ALA A 146 9.86 -1.43 18.98
C ALA A 146 9.74 -1.90 17.52
N ALA A 147 9.72 -0.97 16.55
CA ALA A 147 9.67 -1.29 15.12
C ALA A 147 11.03 -1.76 14.59
N ALA A 148 12.14 -1.18 15.08
CA ALA A 148 13.48 -1.57 14.68
C ALA A 148 13.82 -3.02 15.07
N SER A 149 13.31 -3.52 16.19
CA SER A 149 13.51 -4.89 16.66
C SER A 149 12.77 -5.94 15.82
N LYS A 150 11.56 -5.64 15.32
CA LYS A 150 10.81 -6.54 14.44
C LYS A 150 11.48 -6.74 13.08
N CYS A 151 12.08 -5.69 12.52
CA CYS A 151 12.80 -5.77 11.23
C CYS A 151 14.18 -6.47 11.32
N ALA A 152 14.69 -6.77 12.51
CA ALA A 152 15.97 -7.46 12.69
C ALA A 152 15.83 -9.00 12.75
N GLN A 153 14.59 -9.50 12.83
CA GLN A 153 14.28 -10.94 12.95
C GLN A 153 13.74 -11.57 11.66
N LEU A 154 13.68 -10.79 10.55
CA LEU A 154 13.36 -11.23 9.19
C LEU A 154 14.58 -11.10 8.26
#